data_e7d469d68059c315462a4961db424d8d
#
_entry.id   e7d469d68059c315462a4961db424d8d
#
_cell.length_a   1.000
_cell.length_b   1.000
_cell.length_c   1.000
_cell.angle_alpha   90.00
_cell.angle_beta   90.00
_cell.angle_gamma   90.00
#
_symmetry.space_group_name_H-M   'P 1'
#
loop_
_entity.id
_entity.type
_entity.pdbx_description
1 polymer ?
#
loop_
_entity_poly.entity_id
_entity_poly.type
_entity_poly.pdbx_seq_one_letter_code
_entity_poly.pdbx_strand_id
1 'polypeptide(L)'
;LLPFVNMGHAFNKLGYNFFEENLIPQIGKKSKHASYFKTEDIKYYNVPTPFTELFFRTTMEQGQLSDALITLNLNPNFNFAIAYRGMRSQGKYVNQRSNNEAFRYSFNFNSKDYKYNFIGHYVSQNIGNNENGGVTEQSLLQFELGDPEFKERSVLNVRLKRAYNELKGKRSFFRQNFFLRGTENLKNENSMSIFHEFLNETKFYIYEDIQRSEYFGPVASEEVKD
;
A
#
# COMPACT_ATOMS: atom_id res chain seq x y z
N LEU A 1 0.05 2.94 14.63
CA LEU A 1 -1.09 2.86 13.71
C LEU A 1 -2.27 2.24 14.41
N LEU A 2 -3.42 2.86 14.35
CA LEU A 2 -4.67 2.35 14.87
C LEU A 2 -5.60 2.03 13.69
N PRO A 3 -5.84 0.75 13.36
CA PRO A 3 -6.80 0.38 12.33
C PRO A 3 -8.21 0.72 12.78
N PHE A 4 -9.03 1.28 11.90
CA PHE A 4 -10.40 1.63 12.27
C PHE A 4 -11.26 0.40 12.53
N VAL A 5 -11.25 -0.55 11.62
CA VAL A 5 -12.22 -1.64 11.64
C VAL A 5 -11.61 -3.00 11.38
N ASN A 6 -10.71 -3.11 10.40
CA ASN A 6 -10.08 -4.37 10.00
C ASN A 6 -8.67 -4.12 9.52
N MET A 7 -7.82 -5.17 9.55
CA MET A 7 -6.49 -5.10 8.97
C MET A 7 -6.59 -4.83 7.46
N GLY A 8 -5.83 -3.85 6.97
CA GLY A 8 -5.86 -3.44 5.57
C GLY A 8 -6.90 -2.38 5.20
N HIS A 9 -7.81 -2.07 6.11
CA HIS A 9 -8.66 -0.89 6.00
C HIS A 9 -7.91 0.41 6.34
N ALA A 10 -8.63 1.51 6.26
CA ALA A 10 -8.16 2.81 6.69
C ALA A 10 -7.69 2.78 8.16
N PHE A 11 -6.71 3.59 8.51
CA PHE A 11 -6.21 3.71 9.87
C PHE A 11 -5.75 5.14 10.16
N ASN A 12 -5.66 5.48 11.45
CA ASN A 12 -5.07 6.71 11.92
C ASN A 12 -3.59 6.53 12.27
N LYS A 13 -2.76 7.47 11.85
CA LYS A 13 -1.42 7.62 12.40
C LYS A 13 -1.56 8.25 13.80
N LEU A 14 -0.98 7.58 14.81
CA LEU A 14 -0.96 8.11 16.19
C LEU A 14 0.18 9.13 16.40
N GLY A 15 1.16 9.15 15.49
CA GLY A 15 2.24 10.12 15.49
C GLY A 15 1.97 11.26 14.52
N TYR A 16 2.34 12.48 14.89
CA TYR A 16 2.31 13.65 14.02
C TYR A 16 3.72 13.94 13.53
N ASN A 17 3.88 14.20 12.23
CA ASN A 17 5.16 14.64 11.65
C ASN A 17 5.10 16.14 11.36
N PHE A 18 5.83 16.94 12.11
CA PHE A 18 5.88 18.39 11.97
C PHE A 18 6.62 18.86 10.71
N PHE A 19 7.36 17.96 10.05
CA PHE A 19 8.18 18.26 8.87
C PHE A 19 7.51 17.92 7.54
N GLU A 20 6.32 17.33 7.55
CA GLU A 20 5.54 17.08 6.33
C GLU A 20 4.72 18.32 5.97
N GLU A 21 5.31 19.27 5.26
CA GLU A 21 4.59 20.37 4.61
C GLU A 21 4.20 19.93 3.19
N ASN A 22 2.91 19.71 2.98
CA ASN A 22 2.37 19.50 1.64
C ASN A 22 1.90 20.84 1.08
N LEU A 23 2.63 21.39 0.11
CA LEU A 23 2.28 22.64 -0.59
C LEU A 23 0.97 22.53 -1.41
N ILE A 24 0.57 21.31 -1.76
CA ILE A 24 -0.64 21.03 -2.52
C ILE A 24 -1.59 20.19 -1.65
N PRO A 25 -2.88 20.54 -1.57
CA PRO A 25 -3.87 19.72 -0.89
C PRO A 25 -3.87 18.32 -1.48
N GLN A 26 -3.69 17.31 -0.64
CA GLN A 26 -3.77 15.92 -1.09
C GLN A 26 -5.23 15.50 -1.14
N ILE A 27 -5.59 14.74 -2.18
CA ILE A 27 -6.90 14.08 -2.29
C ILE A 27 -7.18 13.30 -1.00
N GLY A 28 -8.38 13.45 -0.43
CA GLY A 28 -8.77 13.12 0.94
C GLY A 28 -8.71 11.66 1.40
N LYS A 29 -7.94 10.79 0.74
CA LYS A 29 -7.86 9.34 1.00
C LYS A 29 -6.55 8.89 1.64
N LYS A 30 -5.89 9.76 2.40
CA LYS A 30 -4.60 9.47 3.06
C LYS A 30 -4.61 8.24 3.95
N SER A 31 -5.74 7.92 4.56
CA SER A 31 -5.88 6.80 5.48
C SER A 31 -5.63 5.42 4.83
N LYS A 32 -5.83 5.29 3.52
CA LYS A 32 -5.51 4.06 2.76
C LYS A 32 -4.05 3.98 2.31
N HIS A 33 -3.35 5.11 2.25
CA HIS A 33 -1.99 5.18 1.74
C HIS A 33 -0.93 4.54 2.66
N ALA A 34 -1.29 4.10 3.86
CA ALA A 34 -0.31 3.44 4.72
C ALA A 34 0.13 2.06 4.25
N SER A 35 -0.75 1.35 3.54
CA SER A 35 -0.38 0.09 2.90
C SER A 35 0.20 0.29 1.50
N TYR A 36 0.22 1.52 1.01
CA TYR A 36 0.69 1.89 -0.32
C TYR A 36 2.21 2.13 -0.29
N PHE A 37 2.95 1.36 -1.06
CA PHE A 37 4.40 1.54 -1.20
C PHE A 37 4.68 2.81 -1.99
N LYS A 38 5.37 3.74 -1.37
CA LYS A 38 5.90 4.95 -2.00
C LYS A 38 7.30 4.69 -2.57
N THR A 39 7.86 5.68 -3.25
CA THR A 39 9.22 5.59 -3.83
C THR A 39 10.28 5.32 -2.76
N GLU A 40 10.17 6.00 -1.62
CA GLU A 40 11.05 5.86 -0.47
C GLU A 40 10.95 4.52 0.26
N ASP A 41 9.87 3.77 0.07
CA ASP A 41 9.68 2.45 0.70
C ASP A 41 10.37 1.32 -0.06
N ILE A 42 10.84 1.59 -1.29
CA ILE A 42 11.47 0.57 -2.13
C ILE A 42 12.95 0.48 -1.81
N LYS A 43 13.38 -0.74 -1.49
CA LYS A 43 14.78 -1.04 -1.19
C LYS A 43 15.53 -1.52 -2.43
N TYR A 44 16.77 -1.11 -2.53
CA TYR A 44 17.73 -1.58 -3.51
C TYR A 44 18.80 -2.41 -2.79
N TYR A 45 19.17 -3.52 -3.40
CA TYR A 45 20.00 -4.52 -2.75
C TYR A 45 21.35 -4.62 -3.44
N ASN A 46 22.32 -5.11 -2.69
CA ASN A 46 23.60 -5.60 -3.19
C ASN A 46 24.02 -6.72 -2.26
N VAL A 47 23.98 -7.96 -2.72
CA VAL A 47 24.14 -9.15 -1.89
C VAL A 47 25.28 -10.03 -2.41
N PRO A 48 26.16 -10.55 -1.54
CA PRO A 48 27.26 -11.42 -1.97
C PRO A 48 26.77 -12.79 -2.45
N THR A 49 25.62 -13.24 -1.95
CA THR A 49 24.97 -14.51 -2.32
C THR A 49 23.49 -14.26 -2.54
N PRO A 50 22.78 -15.07 -3.34
CA PRO A 50 21.33 -14.99 -3.46
C PRO A 50 20.67 -15.03 -2.08
N PHE A 51 19.72 -14.11 -1.88
CA PHE A 51 18.99 -13.99 -0.63
C PHE A 51 17.49 -14.11 -0.89
N THR A 52 16.82 -14.93 -0.07
CA THR A 52 15.37 -15.11 -0.11
C THR A 52 14.81 -14.89 1.27
N GLU A 53 13.78 -14.08 1.37
CA GLU A 53 13.00 -13.85 2.58
C GLU A 53 11.55 -14.25 2.32
N LEU A 54 11.00 -15.11 3.19
CA LEU A 54 9.60 -15.49 3.18
C LEU A 54 9.04 -15.16 4.55
N PHE A 55 8.11 -14.23 4.58
CA PHE A 55 7.39 -13.84 5.77
C PHE A 55 5.93 -14.25 5.65
N PHE A 56 5.40 -14.95 6.63
CA PHE A 56 4.00 -15.30 6.73
C PHE A 56 3.50 -15.04 8.14
N ARG A 57 2.35 -14.39 8.23
CA ARG A 57 1.70 -14.10 9.50
C ARG A 57 0.20 -14.30 9.38
N THR A 58 -0.39 -15.03 10.31
CA THR A 58 -1.83 -15.08 10.53
C THR A 58 -2.23 -14.01 11.54
N THR A 59 -3.42 -13.49 11.40
CA THR A 59 -4.00 -12.51 12.30
C THR A 59 -5.43 -12.89 12.62
N MET A 60 -6.04 -12.21 13.58
CA MET A 60 -7.45 -12.38 13.90
C MET A 60 -8.33 -12.21 12.67
N GLU A 61 -9.54 -12.73 12.69
CA GLU A 61 -10.56 -12.62 11.63
C GLU A 61 -10.12 -13.25 10.31
N GLN A 62 -9.50 -14.42 10.40
CA GLN A 62 -8.95 -15.14 9.23
C GLN A 62 -7.98 -14.29 8.40
N GLY A 63 -7.28 -13.37 9.07
CA GLY A 63 -6.30 -12.52 8.43
C GLY A 63 -5.03 -13.29 8.10
N GLN A 64 -4.48 -13.01 6.93
CA GLN A 64 -3.23 -13.57 6.43
C GLN A 64 -2.41 -12.46 5.78
N LEU A 65 -1.14 -12.40 6.14
CA LEU A 65 -0.14 -11.54 5.51
C LEU A 65 1.01 -12.42 5.05
N SER A 66 1.34 -12.33 3.77
CA SER A 66 2.54 -12.94 3.18
C SER A 66 3.39 -11.84 2.55
N ASP A 67 4.71 -11.90 2.75
CA ASP A 67 5.67 -11.05 2.06
C ASP A 67 6.83 -11.95 1.61
N ALA A 68 7.10 -11.98 0.31
CA ALA A 68 8.15 -12.76 -0.29
C ALA A 68 9.12 -11.84 -1.01
N LEU A 69 10.41 -12.05 -0.82
CA LEU A 69 11.49 -11.33 -1.47
C LEU A 69 12.53 -12.31 -1.97
N ILE A 70 12.95 -12.14 -3.20
CA ILE A 70 14.12 -12.81 -3.77
C ILE A 70 15.03 -11.73 -4.36
N THR A 71 16.30 -11.73 -4.00
CA THR A 71 17.31 -10.83 -4.56
C THR A 71 18.61 -11.56 -4.85
N LEU A 72 19.24 -11.22 -5.94
CA LEU A 72 20.53 -11.79 -6.33
C LEU A 72 21.33 -10.81 -7.19
N ASN A 73 22.65 -10.95 -7.11
CA ASN A 73 23.56 -10.31 -8.02
C ASN A 73 23.81 -11.21 -9.24
N LEU A 74 23.50 -10.73 -10.45
CA LEU A 74 23.90 -11.42 -11.69
C LEU A 74 25.39 -11.32 -11.94
N ASN A 75 25.98 -10.24 -11.47
CA ASN A 75 27.42 -10.00 -11.43
C ASN A 75 27.70 -9.01 -10.28
N PRO A 76 28.96 -8.75 -9.90
CA PRO A 76 29.30 -7.86 -8.79
C PRO A 76 28.74 -6.43 -8.91
N ASN A 77 28.38 -6.02 -10.10
CA ASN A 77 27.96 -4.66 -10.41
C ASN A 77 26.45 -4.51 -10.62
N PHE A 78 25.71 -5.63 -10.72
CA PHE A 78 24.30 -5.60 -11.03
C PHE A 78 23.51 -6.55 -10.13
N ASN A 79 22.58 -5.96 -9.39
CA ASN A 79 21.60 -6.66 -8.56
C ASN A 79 20.19 -6.45 -9.07
N PHE A 80 19.34 -7.44 -8.90
CA PHE A 80 17.91 -7.27 -8.99
C PHE A 80 17.16 -7.95 -7.83
N ALA A 81 15.96 -7.47 -7.55
CA ALA A 81 15.08 -8.03 -6.54
C ALA A 81 13.66 -8.07 -7.06
N ILE A 82 12.96 -9.14 -6.71
CA ILE A 82 11.52 -9.33 -6.94
C ILE A 82 10.88 -9.57 -5.59
N ALA A 83 9.82 -8.83 -5.29
CA ALA A 83 9.07 -9.00 -4.06
C ALA A 83 7.56 -8.95 -4.31
N TYR A 84 6.83 -9.73 -3.54
CA TYR A 84 5.37 -9.73 -3.54
C TYR A 84 4.85 -9.71 -2.11
N ARG A 85 3.91 -8.79 -1.84
CA ARG A 85 3.18 -8.75 -0.59
C ARG A 85 1.70 -8.96 -0.85
N GLY A 86 1.11 -9.93 -0.16
CA GLY A 86 -0.32 -10.18 -0.16
C GLY A 86 -0.86 -10.08 1.27
N MET A 87 -1.99 -9.40 1.43
CA MET A 87 -2.71 -9.33 2.70
C MET A 87 -4.19 -9.50 2.46
N ARG A 88 -4.81 -10.36 3.26
CA ARG A 88 -6.24 -10.63 3.22
C ARG A 88 -6.77 -10.75 4.63
N SER A 89 -7.97 -10.21 4.88
CA SER A 89 -8.71 -10.39 6.13
C SER A 89 -10.21 -10.31 5.87
N GLN A 90 -11.00 -11.13 6.55
CA GLN A 90 -12.47 -11.12 6.40
C GLN A 90 -13.12 -9.99 7.21
N GLY A 91 -12.52 -9.62 8.36
CA GLY A 91 -13.15 -8.70 9.30
C GLY A 91 -14.20 -9.36 10.20
N LYS A 92 -14.68 -8.60 11.17
CA LYS A 92 -15.64 -9.07 12.20
C LYS A 92 -17.08 -8.93 11.77
N TYR A 93 -17.37 -8.00 10.88
CA TYR A 93 -18.71 -7.63 10.44
C TYR A 93 -18.94 -8.08 9.01
N VAL A 94 -20.20 -8.16 8.63
CA VAL A 94 -20.62 -8.39 7.25
C VAL A 94 -20.02 -7.31 6.34
N ASN A 95 -19.60 -7.69 5.14
CA ASN A 95 -19.05 -6.82 4.11
C ASN A 95 -17.86 -5.96 4.58
N GLN A 96 -16.86 -6.59 5.23
CA GLN A 96 -15.70 -5.92 5.82
C GLN A 96 -14.36 -6.49 5.33
N ARG A 97 -14.38 -7.27 4.26
CA ARG A 97 -13.18 -7.92 3.71
C ARG A 97 -12.18 -6.88 3.20
N SER A 98 -10.90 -7.12 3.49
CA SER A 98 -9.77 -6.43 2.86
C SER A 98 -8.95 -7.40 2.00
N ASN A 99 -8.39 -6.89 0.90
CA ASN A 99 -7.48 -7.60 0.02
C ASN A 99 -6.47 -6.60 -0.56
N ASN A 100 -5.22 -6.66 -0.07
CA ASN A 100 -4.16 -5.76 -0.51
C ASN A 100 -3.04 -6.57 -1.15
N GLU A 101 -2.59 -6.13 -2.30
CA GLU A 101 -1.56 -6.79 -3.09
C GLU A 101 -0.52 -5.77 -3.55
N ALA A 102 0.76 -6.15 -3.54
CA ALA A 102 1.82 -5.32 -4.06
C ALA A 102 2.91 -6.20 -4.68
N PHE A 103 3.11 -6.06 -5.97
CA PHE A 103 4.26 -6.59 -6.70
C PHE A 103 5.31 -5.50 -6.82
N ARG A 104 6.57 -5.83 -6.52
CA ARG A 104 7.71 -4.90 -6.54
C ARG A 104 8.87 -5.56 -7.26
N TYR A 105 9.40 -4.86 -8.20
CA TYR A 105 10.66 -5.20 -8.87
C TYR A 105 11.62 -4.03 -8.68
N SER A 106 12.86 -4.31 -8.30
CA SER A 106 13.91 -3.28 -8.19
C SER A 106 15.24 -3.80 -8.72
N PHE A 107 16.06 -2.88 -9.17
CA PHE A 107 17.41 -3.19 -9.61
C PHE A 107 18.39 -2.08 -9.22
N ASN A 108 19.66 -2.46 -9.10
CA ASN A 108 20.77 -1.59 -8.80
C ASN A 108 21.95 -1.98 -9.69
N PHE A 109 22.51 -1.00 -10.37
CA PHE A 109 23.71 -1.16 -11.21
C PHE A 109 24.75 -0.13 -10.84
N ASN A 110 25.99 -0.56 -10.68
CA ASN A 110 27.16 0.29 -10.50
C ASN A 110 28.20 -0.02 -11.58
N SER A 111 28.80 1.01 -12.20
CA SER A 111 29.95 0.81 -13.07
C SER A 111 31.16 0.28 -12.29
N LYS A 112 32.10 -0.39 -12.95
CA LYS A 112 33.27 -0.98 -12.29
C LYS A 112 34.16 0.05 -11.59
N ASP A 113 34.16 1.27 -12.08
CA ASP A 113 34.89 2.42 -11.50
C ASP A 113 34.08 3.22 -10.50
N TYR A 114 32.81 2.78 -10.20
CA TYR A 114 31.86 3.44 -9.32
C TYR A 114 31.58 4.91 -9.69
N LYS A 115 31.81 5.30 -10.92
CA LYS A 115 31.45 6.64 -11.41
C LYS A 115 30.04 6.76 -11.92
N TYR A 116 29.40 5.66 -12.24
CA TYR A 116 28.01 5.64 -12.68
C TYR A 116 27.21 4.66 -11.83
N ASN A 117 26.12 5.17 -11.27
CA ASN A 117 25.11 4.39 -10.55
C ASN A 117 23.76 4.54 -11.24
N PHE A 118 23.06 3.43 -11.39
CA PHE A 118 21.71 3.40 -11.95
C PHE A 118 20.81 2.49 -11.12
N ILE A 119 19.80 3.08 -10.50
CA ILE A 119 18.80 2.35 -9.73
C ILE A 119 17.42 2.55 -10.35
N GLY A 120 16.57 1.56 -10.23
CA GLY A 120 15.20 1.69 -10.67
C GLY A 120 14.28 0.66 -10.06
N HIS A 121 12.98 0.97 -10.11
CA HIS A 121 11.96 0.03 -9.66
C HIS A 121 10.66 0.17 -10.46
N TYR A 122 9.91 -0.92 -10.44
CA TYR A 122 8.52 -0.98 -10.85
C TYR A 122 7.67 -1.52 -9.70
N VAL A 123 6.56 -0.87 -9.44
CA VAL A 123 5.57 -1.28 -8.43
C VAL A 123 4.20 -1.33 -9.07
N SER A 124 3.50 -2.47 -8.88
CA SER A 124 2.08 -2.60 -9.19
C SER A 124 1.37 -3.02 -7.91
N GLN A 125 0.40 -2.24 -7.47
CA GLN A 125 -0.24 -2.45 -6.19
C GLN A 125 -1.72 -2.15 -6.24
N ASN A 126 -2.46 -2.86 -5.39
CA ASN A 126 -3.88 -2.78 -5.27
C ASN A 126 -4.29 -2.87 -3.79
N ILE A 127 -5.11 -1.94 -3.33
CA ILE A 127 -5.65 -1.89 -1.98
C ILE A 127 -7.16 -1.90 -2.08
N GLY A 128 -7.76 -3.09 -1.95
CA GLY A 128 -9.19 -3.32 -2.06
C GLY A 128 -9.85 -3.55 -0.71
N ASN A 129 -10.99 -2.91 -0.48
CA ASN A 129 -11.75 -3.06 0.74
C ASN A 129 -13.25 -3.08 0.46
N ASN A 130 -13.95 -3.99 1.11
CA ASN A 130 -15.39 -3.92 1.19
C ASN A 130 -15.80 -2.88 2.24
N GLU A 131 -16.83 -2.12 1.94
CA GLU A 131 -17.36 -1.08 2.83
C GLU A 131 -18.76 -1.46 3.31
N ASN A 132 -18.96 -1.48 4.62
CA ASN A 132 -20.25 -1.86 5.20
C ASN A 132 -21.09 -0.68 5.69
N GLY A 133 -20.55 0.54 5.68
CA GLY A 133 -21.28 1.74 6.11
C GLY A 133 -21.69 1.77 7.60
N GLY A 134 -21.20 0.79 8.39
CA GLY A 134 -21.56 0.61 9.78
C GLY A 134 -22.78 -0.29 9.98
N VAL A 135 -23.03 -0.66 11.24
CA VAL A 135 -24.18 -1.48 11.67
C VAL A 135 -25.44 -0.65 11.61
N THR A 136 -26.58 -1.26 11.26
CA THR A 136 -27.88 -0.60 11.29
C THR A 136 -28.31 -0.33 12.74
N GLU A 137 -29.08 0.74 12.96
CA GLU A 137 -29.55 1.12 14.30
C GLU A 137 -30.38 0.00 14.98
N GLN A 138 -31.20 -0.70 14.21
CA GLN A 138 -31.97 -1.83 14.70
C GLN A 138 -31.06 -2.96 15.21
N SER A 139 -30.03 -3.36 14.43
CA SER A 139 -29.12 -4.42 14.85
C SER A 139 -28.21 -3.99 16.01
N LEU A 140 -27.91 -2.70 16.11
CA LEU A 140 -27.17 -2.17 17.26
C LEU A 140 -27.99 -2.28 18.53
N LEU A 141 -29.28 -1.89 18.52
CA LEU A 141 -30.19 -2.04 19.65
C LEU A 141 -30.36 -3.49 20.08
N GLN A 142 -30.54 -4.43 19.12
CA GLN A 142 -30.63 -5.86 19.41
C GLN A 142 -29.35 -6.41 20.06
N PHE A 143 -28.20 -5.97 19.61
CA PHE A 143 -26.90 -6.34 20.20
C PHE A 143 -26.77 -5.79 21.63
N GLU A 144 -27.13 -4.53 21.87
CA GLU A 144 -27.06 -3.87 23.19
C GLU A 144 -28.04 -4.46 24.19
N LEU A 145 -29.25 -4.88 23.75
CA LEU A 145 -30.21 -5.57 24.57
C LEU A 145 -29.84 -7.01 24.92
N GLY A 146 -28.74 -7.53 24.30
CA GLY A 146 -28.24 -8.87 24.58
C GLY A 146 -29.05 -9.98 23.93
N ASP A 147 -29.74 -9.70 22.84
CA ASP A 147 -30.48 -10.71 22.07
C ASP A 147 -29.57 -11.87 21.67
N PRO A 148 -29.90 -13.12 22.02
CA PRO A 148 -29.09 -14.28 21.75
C PRO A 148 -28.73 -14.47 20.27
N GLU A 149 -29.61 -14.09 19.35
CA GLU A 149 -29.39 -14.20 17.90
C GLU A 149 -28.40 -13.17 17.36
N PHE A 150 -28.22 -12.05 18.06
CA PHE A 150 -27.37 -10.93 17.65
C PHE A 150 -26.10 -10.76 18.50
N LYS A 151 -25.69 -11.78 19.25
CA LYS A 151 -24.46 -11.77 20.07
C LYS A 151 -23.17 -11.68 19.25
N GLU A 152 -23.18 -12.28 18.07
CA GLU A 152 -22.01 -12.29 17.20
C GLU A 152 -22.05 -11.12 16.19
N ARG A 153 -20.93 -10.44 16.04
CA ARG A 153 -20.81 -9.30 15.13
C ARG A 153 -20.98 -9.67 13.66
N SER A 154 -20.73 -10.91 13.30
CA SER A 154 -20.86 -11.46 11.95
C SER A 154 -22.32 -11.58 11.47
N VAL A 155 -23.31 -11.55 12.39
CA VAL A 155 -24.73 -11.65 12.04
C VAL A 155 -25.43 -10.28 12.03
N LEU A 156 -24.75 -9.21 12.48
CA LEU A 156 -25.33 -7.88 12.54
C LEU A 156 -25.55 -7.32 11.12
N ASN A 157 -26.75 -6.77 10.88
CA ASN A 157 -27.05 -6.12 9.62
C ASN A 157 -26.26 -4.83 9.46
N VAL A 158 -25.76 -4.61 8.27
CA VAL A 158 -24.95 -3.44 7.90
C VAL A 158 -25.68 -2.58 6.87
N ARG A 159 -25.33 -1.30 6.83
CA ARG A 159 -25.99 -0.32 5.95
C ARG A 159 -25.66 -0.55 4.47
N LEU A 160 -24.40 -0.93 4.16
CA LEU A 160 -23.92 -1.22 2.81
C LEU A 160 -23.59 -2.70 2.69
N LYS A 161 -24.29 -3.42 1.83
CA LYS A 161 -24.12 -4.87 1.68
C LYS A 161 -23.20 -5.26 0.55
N ARG A 162 -23.00 -4.39 -0.44
CA ARG A 162 -22.22 -4.65 -1.67
C ARG A 162 -21.38 -3.47 -2.11
N ALA A 163 -21.04 -2.58 -1.19
CA ALA A 163 -20.13 -1.50 -1.47
C ALA A 163 -18.68 -1.97 -1.37
N TYR A 164 -17.87 -1.50 -2.30
CA TYR A 164 -16.46 -1.85 -2.45
C TYR A 164 -15.67 -0.63 -2.88
N ASN A 165 -14.45 -0.51 -2.41
CA ASN A 165 -13.52 0.50 -2.89
C ASN A 165 -12.15 -0.09 -3.16
N GLU A 166 -11.44 0.48 -4.11
CA GLU A 166 -10.16 0.01 -4.56
C GLU A 166 -9.24 1.18 -4.91
N LEU A 167 -8.02 1.15 -4.41
CA LEU A 167 -6.94 2.03 -4.81
C LEU A 167 -5.92 1.21 -5.60
N LYS A 168 -5.84 1.46 -6.90
CA LYS A 168 -4.83 0.86 -7.80
C LYS A 168 -3.70 1.84 -8.06
N GLY A 169 -2.47 1.35 -8.04
CA GLY A 169 -1.31 2.15 -8.37
C GLY A 169 -0.28 1.37 -9.18
N LYS A 170 0.24 2.00 -10.21
CA LYS A 170 1.41 1.52 -10.96
C LYS A 170 2.44 2.62 -11.01
N ARG A 171 3.68 2.28 -10.70
CA ARG A 171 4.78 3.24 -10.68
C ARG A 171 6.02 2.66 -11.30
N SER A 172 6.64 3.44 -12.18
CA SER A 172 7.99 3.22 -12.69
C SER A 172 8.87 4.37 -12.24
N PHE A 173 9.99 4.06 -11.66
CA PHE A 173 10.99 5.02 -11.20
C PHE A 173 12.38 4.58 -11.62
N PHE A 174 13.19 5.51 -12.02
CA PHE A 174 14.63 5.31 -12.12
C PHE A 174 15.39 6.58 -11.78
N ARG A 175 16.59 6.38 -11.25
CA ARG A 175 17.57 7.42 -10.96
C ARG A 175 18.91 6.97 -11.49
N GLN A 176 19.57 7.85 -12.24
CA GLN A 176 20.95 7.68 -12.63
C GLN A 176 21.79 8.81 -12.04
N ASN A 177 22.98 8.45 -11.61
CA ASN A 177 23.94 9.36 -11.01
C ASN A 177 25.29 9.16 -11.66
N PHE A 178 25.89 10.23 -12.15
CA PHE A 178 27.21 10.22 -12.77
C PHE A 178 28.15 11.15 -12.01
N PHE A 179 29.27 10.58 -11.50
CA PHE A 179 30.28 11.32 -10.77
C PHE A 179 31.33 11.87 -11.74
N LEU A 180 31.37 13.19 -11.90
CA LEU A 180 32.37 13.91 -12.66
C LEU A 180 33.70 13.96 -11.92
N ARG A 181 33.65 14.05 -10.58
CA ARG A 181 34.79 14.02 -9.67
C ARG A 181 34.45 13.21 -8.43
N GLY A 182 35.38 12.34 -8.03
CA GLY A 182 35.11 11.37 -6.95
C GLY A 182 34.37 10.14 -7.45
N THR A 183 33.92 9.30 -6.53
CA THR A 183 33.12 8.10 -6.79
C THR A 183 32.09 7.92 -5.66
N GLU A 184 31.11 7.05 -5.85
CA GLU A 184 30.10 6.75 -4.83
C GLU A 184 30.72 6.26 -3.50
N ASN A 185 31.80 5.49 -3.58
CA ASN A 185 32.49 4.93 -2.41
C ASN A 185 33.44 5.91 -1.72
N LEU A 186 33.88 6.97 -2.41
CA LEU A 186 34.77 7.99 -1.89
C LEU A 186 34.00 9.31 -1.79
N LYS A 187 33.20 9.45 -0.74
CA LYS A 187 32.58 10.73 -0.38
C LYS A 187 33.64 11.68 0.19
N ASN A 188 34.53 12.15 -0.69
CA ASN A 188 35.42 13.24 -0.33
C ASN A 188 34.68 14.56 -0.43
N GLU A 189 35.07 15.55 0.40
CA GLU A 189 34.53 16.91 0.46
C GLU A 189 34.45 17.65 -0.89
N ASN A 190 35.11 17.14 -1.92
CA ASN A 190 35.21 17.70 -3.27
C ASN A 190 34.61 16.78 -4.36
N SER A 191 33.56 16.01 -4.07
CA SER A 191 32.86 15.23 -5.08
C SER A 191 31.87 16.10 -5.85
N MET A 192 31.75 15.87 -7.16
CA MET A 192 30.76 16.49 -8.03
C MET A 192 30.05 15.43 -8.84
N SER A 193 28.73 15.42 -8.80
CA SER A 193 27.90 14.47 -9.57
C SER A 193 26.73 15.17 -10.24
N ILE A 194 26.28 14.58 -11.33
CA ILE A 194 25.03 14.93 -12.01
C ILE A 194 24.08 13.76 -11.80
N PHE A 195 22.86 14.03 -11.36
CA PHE A 195 21.82 13.03 -11.26
C PHE A 195 20.60 13.39 -12.11
N HIS A 196 19.94 12.36 -12.59
CA HIS A 196 18.67 12.47 -13.30
C HIS A 196 17.69 11.46 -12.71
N GLU A 197 16.47 11.93 -12.44
CA GLU A 197 15.38 11.10 -11.94
C GLU A 197 14.19 11.14 -12.90
N PHE A 198 13.56 9.99 -13.05
CA PHE A 198 12.31 9.84 -13.76
C PHE A 198 11.31 9.10 -12.88
N LEU A 199 10.13 9.69 -12.72
CA LEU A 199 9.00 9.10 -12.03
C LEU A 199 7.78 9.16 -12.93
N ASN A 200 7.18 8.00 -13.17
CA ASN A 200 5.85 7.89 -13.78
C ASN A 200 4.94 7.08 -12.86
N GLU A 201 3.89 7.70 -12.38
CA GLU A 201 2.93 7.06 -11.48
C GLU A 201 1.51 7.28 -11.98
N THR A 202 0.74 6.19 -12.00
CA THR A 202 -0.69 6.21 -12.30
C THR A 202 -1.44 5.65 -11.11
N LYS A 203 -2.41 6.41 -10.60
CA LYS A 203 -3.27 6.02 -9.49
C LYS A 203 -4.73 6.11 -9.90
N PHE A 204 -5.49 5.08 -9.56
CA PHE A 204 -6.95 5.08 -9.72
C PHE A 204 -7.59 4.74 -8.39
N TYR A 205 -8.61 5.48 -8.05
CA TYR A 205 -9.49 5.16 -6.95
C TYR A 205 -10.88 4.87 -7.49
N ILE A 206 -11.40 3.71 -7.16
CA ILE A 206 -12.71 3.24 -7.60
C ILE A 206 -13.54 3.03 -6.34
N TYR A 207 -14.76 3.52 -6.33
CA TYR A 207 -15.80 3.18 -5.36
C TYR A 207 -17.02 2.71 -6.12
N GLU A 208 -17.54 1.55 -5.74
CA GLU A 208 -18.73 0.97 -6.34
C GLU A 208 -19.70 0.55 -5.23
N ASP A 209 -20.96 0.93 -5.35
CA ASP A 209 -22.07 0.37 -4.59
C ASP A 209 -23.07 -0.26 -5.56
N ILE A 210 -23.00 -1.57 -5.69
CA ILE A 210 -23.83 -2.34 -6.65
C ILE A 210 -25.30 -2.37 -6.21
N GLN A 211 -25.54 -2.26 -4.92
CA GLN A 211 -26.88 -2.21 -4.37
C GLN A 211 -27.20 -0.76 -4.01
N ARG A 212 -28.05 -0.08 -4.82
CA ARG A 212 -28.50 1.27 -4.51
C ARG A 212 -28.94 1.35 -3.05
N SER A 213 -28.21 2.12 -2.27
CA SER A 213 -28.53 2.41 -0.89
C SER A 213 -28.83 3.90 -0.76
N GLU A 214 -29.80 4.25 0.07
CA GLU A 214 -30.08 5.65 0.41
C GLU A 214 -29.03 6.24 1.39
N TYR A 215 -27.92 5.53 1.60
CA TYR A 215 -26.87 5.87 2.58
C TYR A 215 -26.28 7.26 2.34
N PHE A 216 -26.06 7.64 1.08
CA PHE A 216 -25.52 8.94 0.69
C PHE A 216 -26.61 9.97 0.35
N GLY A 217 -27.90 9.61 0.49
CA GLY A 217 -29.02 10.45 0.14
C GLY A 217 -29.42 10.39 -1.34
N PRO A 218 -30.47 11.11 -1.74
CA PRO A 218 -31.06 11.01 -3.08
C PRO A 218 -30.19 11.55 -4.21
N VAL A 219 -29.16 12.35 -3.92
CA VAL A 219 -28.30 13.00 -4.92
C VAL A 219 -27.14 12.10 -5.35
N ALA A 220 -26.84 11.03 -4.62
CA ALA A 220 -25.72 10.12 -4.90
C ALA A 220 -26.03 9.09 -6.01
N SER A 221 -27.06 9.28 -6.80
CA SER A 221 -27.46 8.36 -7.87
C SER A 221 -26.76 8.59 -9.22
N GLU A 222 -25.92 9.60 -9.35
CA GLU A 222 -25.10 9.84 -10.55
C GLU A 222 -23.71 9.25 -10.37
N GLU A 223 -23.23 8.51 -11.40
CA GLU A 223 -21.85 8.06 -11.46
C GLU A 223 -20.92 9.27 -11.45
N VAL A 224 -20.26 9.52 -10.33
CA VAL A 224 -19.11 10.42 -10.30
C VAL A 224 -17.90 9.61 -10.76
N LYS A 225 -17.58 9.71 -12.03
CA LYS A 225 -16.30 9.24 -12.57
C LYS A 225 -15.31 10.39 -12.44
N ASP A 226 -14.41 10.27 -11.46
CA ASP A 226 -13.20 11.09 -11.37
C ASP A 226 -12.04 10.45 -12.13
#